data_9eb59741cca320b108a38ed20d405b69
#
_entry.id   9eb59741cca320b108a38ed20d405b69
#
_cell.length_a   1.000
_cell.length_b   1.000
_cell.length_c   1.000
_cell.angle_alpha   90.00
_cell.angle_beta   90.00
_cell.angle_gamma   90.00
#
_symmetry.space_group_name_H-M   'P 1'
#
loop_
_entity.id
_entity.type
_entity.pdbx_description
1 polymer ?
#
loop_
_entity_poly.entity_id
_entity_poly.type
_entity_poly.pdbx_seq_one_letter_code
_entity_poly.pdbx_strand_id
1 'polypeptide(L)'
;LAAPAPVVELRLDGPIGPAGADYVLRGLARAQEQGAQLLVLNMDTPGGLDTSMRSIIKAILASPVPVASYVAPSGARAASAGTYILYASHVAAMAPGTNLGAATPVAIGMPGAPGDKSRDEEKPDKAAKQQEAPNDAMTAKQVNDASAYIRGLAQLRGRNVQWAEQAVRQASSLSAKEALQLRVVDYLADDLADLLRQLHGKTLKAANHDVRLETVGAALISLEPDWRTRLLAVITNPSVALILMMIGIYGLIFEFSNPGSGVGGVLGAICLLLALYALQLLPVNYAGAALILLGIAFMAAEAFLPSFGVLGIGGVAAFVFGALILIDTEVPGFGIPLGLIVALALSSALLILLVVGMALRARRRLQVSGDTPLLGSLVQVQAVQADDPRAGWVALQGERWQVRSSEPLQPGQQVQVTGRQGVLLDVIVANQPPS
;
A
#
# COMPACT_ATOMS: atom_id res chain seq x y z
N LEU A 1 -36.34 -36.21 16.75
CA LEU A 1 -36.28 -34.78 16.58
C LEU A 1 -35.08 -34.46 15.69
N ALA A 2 -35.29 -33.75 14.58
CA ALA A 2 -34.19 -33.28 13.76
C ALA A 2 -33.30 -32.34 14.60
N ALA A 3 -31.99 -32.39 14.42
CA ALA A 3 -31.09 -31.46 15.07
C ALA A 3 -31.43 -30.02 14.63
N PRO A 4 -31.38 -29.01 15.54
CA PRO A 4 -31.63 -27.65 15.15
C PRO A 4 -30.61 -27.18 14.10
N ALA A 5 -31.04 -26.30 13.22
CA ALA A 5 -30.17 -25.71 12.20
C ALA A 5 -28.96 -25.00 12.86
N PRO A 6 -27.77 -25.02 12.25
CA PRO A 6 -26.56 -24.49 12.89
C PRO A 6 -26.61 -22.98 13.06
N VAL A 7 -25.79 -22.48 13.99
CA VAL A 7 -25.45 -21.06 14.15
C VAL A 7 -24.02 -20.87 13.62
N VAL A 8 -23.83 -19.89 12.77
CA VAL A 8 -22.52 -19.53 12.23
C VAL A 8 -21.96 -18.32 12.98
N GLU A 9 -20.72 -18.41 13.44
CA GLU A 9 -19.98 -17.30 14.04
C GLU A 9 -18.90 -16.79 13.09
N LEU A 10 -18.84 -15.47 12.94
CA LEU A 10 -17.75 -14.75 12.31
C LEU A 10 -17.11 -13.81 13.32
N ARG A 11 -15.80 -13.61 13.26
CA ARG A 11 -15.07 -12.64 14.06
C ARG A 11 -14.50 -11.53 13.20
N LEU A 12 -14.89 -10.30 13.51
CA LEU A 12 -14.44 -9.09 12.81
C LEU A 12 -13.67 -8.21 13.79
N ASP A 13 -12.37 -8.48 13.88
CA ASP A 13 -11.45 -7.78 14.77
C ASP A 13 -10.61 -6.76 14.00
N GLY A 14 -10.43 -5.57 14.58
CA GLY A 14 -9.64 -4.49 14.00
C GLY A 14 -10.38 -3.63 12.96
N PRO A 15 -9.64 -2.88 12.12
CA PRO A 15 -10.23 -1.94 11.18
C PRO A 15 -11.04 -2.62 10.07
N ILE A 16 -12.22 -2.06 9.75
CA ILE A 16 -13.09 -2.57 8.70
C ILE A 16 -12.59 -2.08 7.33
N GLY A 17 -11.88 -2.96 6.64
CA GLY A 17 -11.37 -2.73 5.30
C GLY A 17 -11.90 -3.73 4.28
N PRO A 18 -11.34 -3.74 3.05
CA PRO A 18 -11.78 -4.63 1.97
C PRO A 18 -11.72 -6.11 2.33
N ALA A 19 -10.67 -6.53 3.06
CA ALA A 19 -10.52 -7.93 3.49
C ALA A 19 -11.60 -8.34 4.50
N GLY A 20 -11.92 -7.47 5.48
CA GLY A 20 -12.99 -7.71 6.45
C GLY A 20 -14.36 -7.76 5.78
N ALA A 21 -14.61 -6.86 4.80
CA ALA A 21 -15.86 -6.87 4.05
C ALA A 21 -16.01 -8.17 3.24
N ASP A 22 -14.99 -8.59 2.47
CA ASP A 22 -14.98 -9.84 1.71
C ASP A 22 -15.22 -11.05 2.63
N TYR A 23 -14.57 -11.08 3.79
CA TYR A 23 -14.76 -12.15 4.78
C TYR A 23 -16.20 -12.24 5.27
N VAL A 24 -16.83 -11.12 5.64
CA VAL A 24 -18.23 -11.09 6.10
C VAL A 24 -19.18 -11.50 4.99
N LEU A 25 -18.99 -10.99 3.76
CA LEU A 25 -19.84 -11.34 2.61
C LEU A 25 -19.79 -12.84 2.31
N ARG A 26 -18.58 -13.44 2.28
CA ARG A 26 -18.42 -14.88 2.06
C ARG A 26 -18.94 -15.70 3.24
N GLY A 27 -18.81 -15.20 4.47
CA GLY A 27 -19.37 -15.83 5.66
C GLY A 27 -20.91 -15.88 5.60
N LEU A 28 -21.56 -14.80 5.16
CA LEU A 28 -23.00 -14.76 4.93
C LEU A 28 -23.46 -15.76 3.86
N ALA A 29 -22.74 -15.84 2.74
CA ALA A 29 -23.02 -16.82 1.68
C ALA A 29 -22.90 -18.26 2.19
N ARG A 30 -21.84 -18.58 2.92
CA ARG A 30 -21.65 -19.92 3.53
C ARG A 30 -22.73 -20.24 4.57
N ALA A 31 -23.12 -19.27 5.41
CA ALA A 31 -24.21 -19.46 6.37
C ALA A 31 -25.52 -19.83 5.66
N GLN A 32 -25.81 -19.17 4.53
CA GLN A 32 -26.97 -19.51 3.71
C GLN A 32 -26.85 -20.90 3.09
N GLU A 33 -25.70 -21.27 2.49
CA GLU A 33 -25.45 -22.59 1.91
C GLU A 33 -25.58 -23.71 2.95
N GLN A 34 -25.17 -23.45 4.19
CA GLN A 34 -25.27 -24.41 5.32
C GLN A 34 -26.65 -24.45 5.96
N GLY A 35 -27.61 -23.66 5.48
CA GLY A 35 -28.94 -23.58 6.08
C GLY A 35 -28.92 -23.08 7.53
N ALA A 36 -27.99 -22.18 7.87
CA ALA A 36 -27.89 -21.63 9.21
C ALA A 36 -29.13 -20.82 9.60
N GLN A 37 -29.58 -20.99 10.84
CA GLN A 37 -30.70 -20.22 11.38
C GLN A 37 -30.31 -18.82 11.84
N LEU A 38 -29.03 -18.59 12.13
CA LEU A 38 -28.48 -17.33 12.62
C LEU A 38 -27.00 -17.23 12.25
N LEU A 39 -26.57 -16.02 11.85
CA LEU A 39 -25.18 -15.68 11.82
C LEU A 39 -24.89 -14.68 12.95
N VAL A 40 -23.90 -14.97 13.78
CA VAL A 40 -23.38 -14.06 14.80
C VAL A 40 -22.11 -13.41 14.28
N LEU A 41 -22.14 -12.09 14.14
CA LEU A 41 -20.97 -11.28 13.82
C LEU A 41 -20.40 -10.71 15.11
N ASN A 42 -19.39 -11.38 15.65
CA ASN A 42 -18.64 -10.94 16.82
C ASN A 42 -17.68 -9.83 16.41
N MET A 43 -17.77 -8.65 17.06
CA MET A 43 -17.06 -7.45 16.62
C MET A 43 -16.22 -6.82 17.72
N ASP A 44 -14.96 -6.49 17.39
CA ASP A 44 -14.12 -5.53 18.11
C ASP A 44 -13.43 -4.61 17.09
N THR A 45 -14.00 -3.43 16.85
CA THR A 45 -13.53 -2.56 15.76
C THR A 45 -13.49 -1.08 16.16
N PRO A 46 -12.38 -0.39 15.81
CA PRO A 46 -12.32 1.07 15.92
C PRO A 46 -13.11 1.80 14.82
N GLY A 47 -13.64 1.07 13.84
CA GLY A 47 -14.26 1.61 12.64
C GLY A 47 -13.55 1.17 11.37
N GLY A 48 -13.68 1.92 10.29
CA GLY A 48 -13.03 1.58 9.03
C GLY A 48 -13.57 2.37 7.84
N LEU A 49 -13.35 1.84 6.63
CA LEU A 49 -13.71 2.50 5.38
C LEU A 49 -15.23 2.46 5.15
N ASP A 50 -15.81 3.59 4.75
CA ASP A 50 -17.24 3.74 4.44
C ASP A 50 -17.69 2.75 3.35
N THR A 51 -16.89 2.56 2.29
CA THR A 51 -17.19 1.62 1.21
C THR A 51 -17.30 0.18 1.69
N SER A 52 -16.39 -0.26 2.57
CA SER A 52 -16.40 -1.59 3.18
C SER A 52 -17.59 -1.77 4.12
N MET A 53 -17.85 -0.78 4.98
CA MET A 53 -19.02 -0.74 5.87
C MET A 53 -20.32 -0.85 5.08
N ARG A 54 -20.53 -0.03 4.04
CA ARG A 54 -21.74 -0.07 3.22
C ARG A 54 -21.92 -1.40 2.50
N SER A 55 -20.83 -2.04 2.07
CA SER A 55 -20.87 -3.37 1.44
C SER A 55 -21.36 -4.43 2.43
N ILE A 56 -20.85 -4.43 3.67
CA ILE A 56 -21.30 -5.32 4.75
C ILE A 56 -22.79 -5.07 5.05
N ILE A 57 -23.19 -3.80 5.23
CA ILE A 57 -24.59 -3.44 5.55
C ILE A 57 -25.52 -3.91 4.44
N LYS A 58 -25.21 -3.69 3.17
CA LYS A 58 -26.01 -4.18 2.03
C LYS A 58 -26.18 -5.69 2.08
N ALA A 59 -25.11 -6.43 2.39
CA ALA A 59 -25.15 -7.88 2.50
C ALA A 59 -26.03 -8.33 3.70
N ILE A 60 -25.95 -7.67 4.84
CA ILE A 60 -26.81 -7.95 6.03
C ILE A 60 -28.29 -7.70 5.70
N LEU A 61 -28.60 -6.58 5.04
CA LEU A 61 -29.99 -6.22 4.71
C LEU A 61 -30.61 -7.18 3.67
N ALA A 62 -29.79 -7.73 2.77
CA ALA A 62 -30.22 -8.68 1.75
C ALA A 62 -30.20 -10.15 2.21
N SER A 63 -29.60 -10.43 3.38
CA SER A 63 -29.40 -11.80 3.87
C SER A 63 -30.72 -12.49 4.23
N PRO A 64 -30.97 -13.70 3.72
CA PRO A 64 -32.08 -14.54 4.21
C PRO A 64 -31.79 -15.16 5.57
N VAL A 65 -30.52 -15.22 6.00
CA VAL A 65 -30.11 -15.66 7.32
C VAL A 65 -30.07 -14.44 8.25
N PRO A 66 -30.81 -14.42 9.38
CA PRO A 66 -30.71 -13.35 10.34
C PRO A 66 -29.29 -13.14 10.85
N VAL A 67 -28.90 -11.88 11.04
CA VAL A 67 -27.57 -11.51 11.55
C VAL A 67 -27.71 -10.87 12.92
N ALA A 68 -26.99 -11.41 13.90
CA ALA A 68 -26.79 -10.81 15.20
C ALA A 68 -25.38 -10.22 15.28
N SER A 69 -25.27 -8.90 15.38
CA SER A 69 -23.98 -8.27 15.71
C SER A 69 -23.80 -8.26 17.22
N TYR A 70 -22.67 -8.78 17.68
CA TYR A 70 -22.34 -8.90 19.10
C TYR A 70 -20.98 -8.25 19.36
N VAL A 71 -20.98 -7.19 20.18
CA VAL A 71 -19.73 -6.49 20.55
C VAL A 71 -19.10 -7.22 21.72
N ALA A 72 -18.05 -7.96 21.49
CA ALA A 72 -17.39 -8.81 22.48
C ALA A 72 -15.91 -9.07 22.07
N PRO A 73 -15.07 -9.51 23.01
CA PRO A 73 -15.31 -9.75 24.44
C PRO A 73 -15.41 -8.45 25.26
N SER A 74 -15.53 -8.55 26.59
CA SER A 74 -15.46 -7.39 27.50
C SER A 74 -14.19 -6.57 27.19
N GLY A 75 -14.36 -5.24 27.04
CA GLY A 75 -13.32 -4.33 26.58
C GLY A 75 -13.33 -4.06 25.07
N ALA A 76 -14.08 -4.84 24.28
CA ALA A 76 -14.28 -4.60 22.86
C ALA A 76 -15.13 -3.34 22.59
N ARG A 77 -15.06 -2.89 21.34
CA ARG A 77 -15.84 -1.72 20.89
C ARG A 77 -16.43 -1.91 19.50
N ALA A 78 -17.52 -1.20 19.23
CA ALA A 78 -18.07 -1.02 17.89
C ALA A 78 -18.11 0.47 17.57
N ALA A 79 -16.95 1.06 17.28
CA ALA A 79 -16.85 2.48 16.97
C ALA A 79 -17.04 2.76 15.47
N SER A 80 -17.51 3.98 15.13
CA SER A 80 -17.61 4.48 13.75
C SER A 80 -18.39 3.50 12.86
N ALA A 81 -17.76 2.93 11.83
CA ALA A 81 -18.36 1.95 10.92
C ALA A 81 -19.01 0.75 11.67
N GLY A 82 -18.44 0.32 12.81
CA GLY A 82 -19.01 -0.73 13.64
C GLY A 82 -20.39 -0.39 14.19
N THR A 83 -20.61 0.86 14.55
CA THR A 83 -21.93 1.36 15.01
C THR A 83 -22.99 1.21 13.91
N TYR A 84 -22.66 1.57 12.66
CA TYR A 84 -23.60 1.42 11.54
C TYR A 84 -23.93 -0.05 11.25
N ILE A 85 -22.92 -0.93 11.28
CA ILE A 85 -23.12 -2.38 11.07
C ILE A 85 -24.02 -2.95 12.15
N LEU A 86 -23.80 -2.56 13.40
CA LEU A 86 -24.64 -2.95 14.53
C LEU A 86 -26.10 -2.48 14.33
N TYR A 87 -26.31 -1.23 13.92
CA TYR A 87 -27.63 -0.70 13.61
C TYR A 87 -28.33 -1.40 12.43
N ALA A 88 -27.57 -1.89 11.45
CA ALA A 88 -28.11 -2.62 10.30
C ALA A 88 -28.55 -4.04 10.65
N SER A 89 -27.96 -4.65 11.66
CA SER A 89 -28.15 -6.06 12.03
C SER A 89 -29.53 -6.33 12.60
N HIS A 90 -30.02 -7.55 12.42
CA HIS A 90 -31.34 -7.99 12.89
C HIS A 90 -31.39 -8.00 14.42
N VAL A 91 -30.27 -8.36 15.05
CA VAL A 91 -30.07 -8.28 16.50
C VAL A 91 -28.81 -7.47 16.78
N ALA A 92 -28.86 -6.57 17.73
CA ALA A 92 -27.72 -5.84 18.26
C ALA A 92 -27.50 -6.23 19.72
N ALA A 93 -26.32 -6.76 20.02
CA ALA A 93 -25.98 -7.22 21.36
C ALA A 93 -24.57 -6.72 21.77
N MET A 94 -24.37 -6.57 23.08
CA MET A 94 -23.10 -6.15 23.64
C MET A 94 -22.74 -6.98 24.86
N ALA A 95 -21.45 -7.25 25.05
CA ALA A 95 -20.93 -7.79 26.30
C ALA A 95 -20.77 -6.67 27.36
N PRO A 96 -20.79 -7.00 28.66
CA PRO A 96 -20.46 -6.03 29.68
C PRO A 96 -19.06 -5.43 29.50
N GLY A 97 -18.92 -4.13 29.80
CA GLY A 97 -17.62 -3.44 29.66
C GLY A 97 -17.21 -3.10 28.23
N THR A 98 -18.14 -3.17 27.27
CA THR A 98 -17.95 -2.74 25.89
C THR A 98 -18.58 -1.37 25.63
N ASN A 99 -18.23 -0.73 24.52
CA ASN A 99 -18.78 0.55 24.11
C ASN A 99 -19.06 0.61 22.61
N LEU A 100 -19.94 1.53 22.21
CA LEU A 100 -20.21 1.83 20.80
C LEU A 100 -20.41 3.34 20.61
N GLY A 101 -20.32 3.82 19.38
CA GLY A 101 -20.56 5.22 19.04
C GLY A 101 -19.47 5.84 18.19
N ALA A 102 -19.26 7.16 18.39
CA ALA A 102 -18.29 7.97 17.64
C ALA A 102 -18.39 7.75 16.11
N ALA A 103 -19.60 7.90 15.57
CA ALA A 103 -19.95 7.53 14.20
C ALA A 103 -19.87 8.70 13.21
N THR A 104 -19.21 9.80 13.58
CA THR A 104 -18.98 10.95 12.69
C THR A 104 -18.10 10.55 11.51
N PRO A 105 -18.50 10.84 10.26
CA PRO A 105 -17.65 10.60 9.12
C PRO A 105 -16.43 11.51 9.16
N VAL A 106 -15.23 10.94 8.94
CA VAL A 106 -14.00 11.69 8.79
C VAL A 106 -13.69 11.87 7.31
N ALA A 107 -13.31 13.09 6.92
CA ALA A 107 -12.96 13.40 5.54
C ALA A 107 -11.66 12.69 5.16
N ILE A 108 -11.63 12.05 3.97
CA ILE A 108 -10.45 11.42 3.41
C ILE A 108 -9.90 12.35 2.34
N GLY A 109 -8.64 12.78 2.48
CA GLY A 109 -7.92 13.48 1.43
C GLY A 109 -8.07 14.99 1.37
N MET A 110 -8.36 15.68 2.48
CA MET A 110 -8.27 17.14 2.55
C MET A 110 -7.20 17.61 3.56
N PRO A 111 -6.15 18.32 3.15
CA PRO A 111 -5.24 18.96 4.09
C PRO A 111 -5.99 20.05 4.85
N GLY A 112 -6.12 19.92 6.16
CA GLY A 112 -6.58 21.00 7.02
C GLY A 112 -7.88 20.81 7.80
N ALA A 113 -8.28 19.56 8.13
CA ALA A 113 -9.25 19.38 9.20
C ALA A 113 -8.57 19.70 10.54
N PRO A 114 -9.09 20.65 11.35
CA PRO A 114 -8.46 20.98 12.63
C PRO A 114 -8.67 19.81 13.59
N GLY A 115 -7.59 19.07 13.85
CA GLY A 115 -7.50 18.25 15.05
C GLY A 115 -7.57 19.20 16.26
N ASP A 116 -8.46 18.83 17.18
CA ASP A 116 -8.54 19.21 18.58
C ASP A 116 -7.82 20.51 18.98
N LYS A 117 -8.50 21.64 18.88
CA LYS A 117 -8.16 22.82 19.65
C LYS A 117 -9.06 22.85 20.88
N SER A 118 -8.44 22.52 22.02
CA SER A 118 -8.89 22.86 23.36
C SER A 118 -9.65 24.20 23.38
N ARG A 119 -10.83 24.14 24.00
CA ARG A 119 -11.61 25.31 24.38
C ARG A 119 -10.75 26.25 25.21
N ASP A 120 -10.57 27.46 24.68
CA ASP A 120 -10.35 28.66 25.51
C ASP A 120 -11.15 29.82 24.92
N GLU A 121 -12.11 30.22 25.76
CA GLU A 121 -12.76 31.51 26.00
C GLU A 121 -13.07 32.52 24.87
N GLU A 122 -14.40 32.71 24.78
CA GLU A 122 -15.17 33.95 24.56
C GLU A 122 -14.49 35.23 24.05
N LYS A 123 -15.07 35.74 22.95
CA LYS A 123 -15.62 37.11 22.93
C LYS A 123 -16.62 37.29 21.77
N PRO A 124 -17.79 37.99 22.04
CA PRO A 124 -18.79 38.23 21.00
C PRO A 124 -18.46 39.53 20.28
N ASP A 125 -18.59 39.57 18.99
CA ASP A 125 -19.24 40.59 18.20
C ASP A 125 -18.86 40.55 16.70
N LYS A 126 -19.89 40.56 15.92
CA LYS A 126 -20.12 41.13 14.59
C LYS A 126 -20.62 40.13 13.56
N ALA A 127 -21.92 40.28 13.31
CA ALA A 127 -22.62 39.78 12.15
C ALA A 127 -21.89 40.17 10.85
N ALA A 128 -21.21 39.21 10.25
CA ALA A 128 -20.82 39.21 8.85
C ALA A 128 -21.34 37.91 8.26
N LYS A 129 -22.13 38.00 7.20
CA LYS A 129 -22.54 36.87 6.37
C LYS A 129 -21.27 36.12 5.93
N GLN A 130 -20.91 35.06 6.66
CA GLN A 130 -19.85 34.16 6.25
C GLN A 130 -20.39 33.36 5.06
N GLN A 131 -19.82 33.57 3.90
CA GLN A 131 -19.78 32.59 2.85
C GLN A 131 -19.08 31.38 3.45
N GLU A 132 -19.85 30.29 3.70
CA GLU A 132 -19.31 29.01 4.13
C GLU A 132 -18.17 28.61 3.20
N ALA A 133 -17.00 28.36 3.74
CA ALA A 133 -15.86 27.89 2.95
C ALA A 133 -16.23 26.57 2.28
N PRO A 134 -15.77 26.26 1.06
CA PRO A 134 -16.14 25.03 0.34
C PRO A 134 -15.92 23.74 1.14
N ASN A 135 -14.97 23.74 2.08
CA ASN A 135 -14.68 22.63 2.98
C ASN A 135 -15.79 22.40 4.01
N ASP A 136 -16.40 23.47 4.54
CA ASP A 136 -17.51 23.36 5.51
C ASP A 136 -18.76 22.76 4.85
N ALA A 137 -19.03 23.15 3.59
CA ALA A 137 -20.17 22.61 2.84
C ALA A 137 -20.01 21.12 2.51
N MET A 138 -18.80 20.66 2.19
CA MET A 138 -18.52 19.23 1.89
C MET A 138 -18.65 18.38 3.17
N THR A 139 -18.09 18.85 4.27
CA THR A 139 -18.18 18.17 5.58
C THR A 139 -19.64 18.12 6.03
N ALA A 140 -20.39 19.21 5.91
CA ALA A 140 -21.81 19.26 6.23
C ALA A 140 -22.62 18.26 5.38
N LYS A 141 -22.31 18.13 4.08
CA LYS A 141 -22.93 17.13 3.20
C LYS A 141 -22.67 15.70 3.66
N GLN A 142 -21.41 15.38 4.00
CA GLN A 142 -21.03 14.04 4.49
C GLN A 142 -21.74 13.70 5.82
N VAL A 143 -21.75 14.62 6.78
CA VAL A 143 -22.44 14.45 8.07
C VAL A 143 -23.94 14.29 7.87
N ASN A 144 -24.55 15.02 6.95
CA ASN A 144 -25.99 14.91 6.67
C ASN A 144 -26.34 13.59 5.99
N ASP A 145 -25.53 13.12 5.02
CA ASP A 145 -25.71 11.79 4.40
C ASP A 145 -25.57 10.68 5.44
N ALA A 146 -24.53 10.72 6.25
CA ALA A 146 -24.28 9.75 7.31
C ALA A 146 -25.39 9.74 8.36
N SER A 147 -25.91 10.92 8.76
CA SER A 147 -27.03 11.06 9.67
C SER A 147 -28.32 10.47 9.09
N ALA A 148 -28.58 10.74 7.81
CA ALA A 148 -29.75 10.16 7.13
C ALA A 148 -29.64 8.64 7.02
N TYR A 149 -28.44 8.13 6.72
CA TYR A 149 -28.20 6.71 6.59
C TYR A 149 -28.41 5.95 7.91
N ILE A 150 -27.79 6.38 9.01
CA ILE A 150 -27.94 5.71 10.31
C ILE A 150 -29.37 5.83 10.85
N ARG A 151 -30.03 6.97 10.61
CA ARG A 151 -31.45 7.17 10.94
C ARG A 151 -32.33 6.15 10.23
N GLY A 152 -32.11 5.92 8.91
CA GLY A 152 -32.84 4.92 8.16
C GLY A 152 -32.65 3.50 8.70
N LEU A 153 -31.42 3.15 9.11
CA LEU A 153 -31.13 1.86 9.74
C LEU A 153 -31.80 1.73 11.11
N ALA A 154 -31.78 2.80 11.92
CA ALA A 154 -32.46 2.83 13.22
C ALA A 154 -33.96 2.63 13.08
N GLN A 155 -34.60 3.33 12.14
CA GLN A 155 -36.01 3.18 11.85
C GLN A 155 -36.38 1.77 11.39
N LEU A 156 -35.57 1.20 10.48
CA LEU A 156 -35.76 -0.15 9.96
C LEU A 156 -35.76 -1.22 11.07
N ARG A 157 -34.90 -1.04 12.07
CA ARG A 157 -34.73 -2.00 13.19
C ARG A 157 -35.46 -1.60 14.44
N GLY A 158 -36.20 -0.49 14.47
CA GLY A 158 -36.97 -0.01 15.66
C GLY A 158 -36.06 0.43 16.81
N ARG A 159 -34.83 0.87 16.50
CA ARG A 159 -33.87 1.35 17.51
C ARG A 159 -33.92 2.85 17.69
N ASN A 160 -33.17 3.37 18.67
CA ASN A 160 -33.14 4.79 19.01
C ASN A 160 -32.59 5.65 17.89
N VAL A 161 -33.47 6.40 17.24
CA VAL A 161 -33.15 7.30 16.12
C VAL A 161 -32.40 8.54 16.59
N GLN A 162 -32.82 9.11 17.74
CA GLN A 162 -32.22 10.35 18.23
C GLN A 162 -30.77 10.15 18.63
N TRP A 163 -30.48 9.07 19.34
CA TRP A 163 -29.09 8.77 19.68
C TRP A 163 -28.25 8.41 18.44
N ALA A 164 -28.83 7.71 17.48
CA ALA A 164 -28.15 7.41 16.23
C ALA A 164 -27.63 8.68 15.53
N GLU A 165 -28.45 9.74 15.49
CA GLU A 165 -28.03 11.04 14.95
C GLU A 165 -26.99 11.74 15.83
N GLN A 166 -27.08 11.63 17.18
CA GLN A 166 -26.08 12.16 18.09
C GLN A 166 -24.72 11.46 17.92
N ALA A 167 -24.70 10.15 17.71
CA ALA A 167 -23.47 9.41 17.43
C ALA A 167 -22.73 9.92 16.20
N VAL A 168 -23.47 10.41 15.18
CA VAL A 168 -22.91 10.98 13.96
C VAL A 168 -22.54 12.45 14.13
N ARG A 169 -23.47 13.28 14.67
CA ARG A 169 -23.29 14.74 14.71
C ARG A 169 -22.40 15.21 15.85
N GLN A 170 -22.35 14.47 16.96
CA GLN A 170 -21.69 14.83 18.21
C GLN A 170 -20.61 13.82 18.63
N ALA A 171 -20.34 12.82 17.79
CA ALA A 171 -19.44 11.71 18.11
C ALA A 171 -19.78 11.01 19.46
N SER A 172 -21.04 10.98 19.84
CA SER A 172 -21.48 10.42 21.12
C SER A 172 -21.21 8.93 21.19
N SER A 173 -20.78 8.46 22.36
CA SER A 173 -20.54 7.05 22.66
C SER A 173 -21.33 6.62 23.91
N LEU A 174 -21.66 5.34 23.99
CA LEU A 174 -22.36 4.73 25.11
C LEU A 174 -21.64 3.48 25.60
N SER A 175 -21.69 3.24 26.88
CA SER A 175 -21.41 1.95 27.48
C SER A 175 -22.53 0.94 27.17
N ALA A 176 -22.25 -0.35 27.30
CA ALA A 176 -23.20 -1.41 27.04
C ALA A 176 -24.54 -1.24 27.82
N LYS A 177 -24.47 -0.83 29.09
CA LYS A 177 -25.67 -0.60 29.92
C LYS A 177 -26.51 0.57 29.41
N GLU A 178 -25.89 1.69 29.09
CA GLU A 178 -26.59 2.87 28.55
C GLU A 178 -27.20 2.55 27.18
N ALA A 179 -26.50 1.79 26.35
CA ALA A 179 -26.99 1.37 25.05
C ALA A 179 -28.25 0.52 25.13
N LEU A 180 -28.35 -0.39 26.13
CA LEU A 180 -29.56 -1.16 26.37
C LEU A 180 -30.68 -0.27 26.89
N GLN A 181 -30.39 0.58 27.87
CA GLN A 181 -31.41 1.49 28.48
C GLN A 181 -32.03 2.43 27.44
N LEU A 182 -31.19 2.94 26.52
CA LEU A 182 -31.60 3.84 25.44
C LEU A 182 -32.18 3.11 24.23
N ARG A 183 -32.29 1.78 24.25
CA ARG A 183 -32.75 0.96 23.11
C ARG A 183 -31.90 1.14 21.85
N VAL A 184 -30.60 1.31 22.04
CA VAL A 184 -29.62 1.33 20.98
C VAL A 184 -29.21 -0.09 20.61
N VAL A 185 -29.16 -0.96 21.64
CA VAL A 185 -28.97 -2.41 21.47
C VAL A 185 -30.14 -3.17 22.06
N ASP A 186 -30.32 -4.41 21.62
CA ASP A 186 -31.47 -5.24 22.00
C ASP A 186 -31.15 -6.12 23.20
N TYR A 187 -29.88 -6.54 23.38
CA TYR A 187 -29.46 -7.47 24.43
C TYR A 187 -28.11 -7.09 25.03
N LEU A 188 -27.96 -7.40 26.32
CA LEU A 188 -26.66 -7.59 26.97
C LEU A 188 -26.47 -9.07 27.22
N ALA A 189 -25.31 -9.61 26.89
CA ALA A 189 -24.98 -11.02 27.11
C ALA A 189 -23.51 -11.11 27.57
N ASP A 190 -23.27 -11.95 28.58
CA ASP A 190 -21.92 -12.11 29.14
C ASP A 190 -20.99 -12.83 28.16
N ASP A 191 -21.55 -13.77 27.41
CA ASP A 191 -20.84 -14.54 26.36
C ASP A 191 -21.80 -14.93 25.23
N LEU A 192 -21.25 -15.54 24.18
CA LEU A 192 -22.02 -16.01 23.04
C LEU A 192 -23.09 -17.04 23.45
N ALA A 193 -22.79 -17.94 24.40
CA ALA A 193 -23.73 -18.95 24.83
C ALA A 193 -24.93 -18.28 25.56
N ASP A 194 -24.68 -17.23 26.33
CA ASP A 194 -25.73 -16.44 26.96
C ASP A 194 -26.60 -15.72 25.93
N LEU A 195 -25.98 -15.09 24.92
CA LEU A 195 -26.71 -14.46 23.81
C LEU A 195 -27.63 -15.47 23.12
N LEU A 196 -27.11 -16.66 22.80
CA LEU A 196 -27.88 -17.70 22.14
C LEU A 196 -29.05 -18.19 23.02
N ARG A 197 -28.88 -18.29 24.35
CA ARG A 197 -29.97 -18.61 25.25
C ARG A 197 -31.09 -17.54 25.24
N GLN A 198 -30.72 -16.27 25.24
CA GLN A 198 -31.68 -15.14 25.20
C GLN A 198 -32.41 -15.05 23.86
N LEU A 199 -31.83 -15.50 22.78
CA LEU A 199 -32.43 -15.51 21.44
C LEU A 199 -33.29 -16.73 21.16
N HIS A 200 -33.23 -17.78 22.00
CA HIS A 200 -33.99 -19.01 21.80
C HIS A 200 -35.49 -18.74 21.78
N GLY A 201 -36.20 -19.31 20.81
CA GLY A 201 -37.62 -19.16 20.62
C GLY A 201 -38.08 -17.82 20.03
N LYS A 202 -37.15 -16.87 19.80
CA LYS A 202 -37.46 -15.59 19.14
C LYS A 202 -37.69 -15.78 17.65
N THR A 203 -38.57 -14.96 17.08
CA THR A 203 -38.79 -14.91 15.63
C THR A 203 -38.21 -13.62 15.08
N LEU A 204 -37.32 -13.73 14.10
CA LEU A 204 -36.70 -12.61 13.43
C LEU A 204 -37.15 -12.56 11.97
N LYS A 205 -37.38 -11.36 11.46
CA LYS A 205 -37.71 -11.17 10.05
C LYS A 205 -36.45 -10.91 9.24
N ALA A 206 -36.10 -11.82 8.32
CA ALA A 206 -34.96 -11.70 7.42
C ALA A 206 -35.39 -11.89 5.97
N ALA A 207 -35.01 -10.99 5.05
CA ALA A 207 -35.36 -11.01 3.63
C ALA A 207 -36.83 -11.41 3.35
N ASN A 208 -37.77 -10.82 4.09
CA ASN A 208 -39.24 -11.02 4.01
C ASN A 208 -39.76 -12.37 4.49
N HIS A 209 -38.97 -13.21 5.19
CA HIS A 209 -39.51 -14.38 5.89
C HIS A 209 -39.22 -14.32 7.39
N ASP A 210 -40.08 -14.99 8.14
CA ASP A 210 -39.94 -15.12 9.57
C ASP A 210 -39.10 -16.38 9.87
N VAL A 211 -37.99 -16.17 10.59
CA VAL A 211 -37.10 -17.24 11.05
C VAL A 211 -37.25 -17.39 12.56
N ARG A 212 -37.80 -18.52 13.01
CA ARG A 212 -37.82 -18.87 14.40
C ARG A 212 -36.51 -19.49 14.83
N LEU A 213 -35.90 -18.93 15.85
CA LEU A 213 -34.58 -19.36 16.32
C LEU A 213 -34.70 -20.51 17.34
N GLU A 214 -34.02 -21.60 17.08
CA GLU A 214 -33.85 -22.75 17.97
C GLU A 214 -32.38 -22.91 18.35
N THR A 215 -31.83 -21.89 19.04
CA THR A 215 -30.40 -21.73 19.29
C THR A 215 -29.83 -22.63 20.39
N VAL A 216 -30.69 -23.08 21.33
CA VAL A 216 -30.24 -24.00 22.39
C VAL A 216 -29.99 -25.38 21.82
N GLY A 217 -28.77 -25.90 22.00
CA GLY A 217 -28.34 -27.19 21.43
C GLY A 217 -28.00 -27.15 19.94
N ALA A 218 -28.07 -26.00 19.30
CA ALA A 218 -27.64 -25.84 17.93
C ALA A 218 -26.10 -25.97 17.79
N ALA A 219 -25.64 -26.56 16.71
CA ALA A 219 -24.21 -26.63 16.41
C ALA A 219 -23.69 -25.21 16.12
N LEU A 220 -22.61 -24.81 16.78
CA LEU A 220 -21.89 -23.57 16.52
C LEU A 220 -20.77 -23.86 15.53
N ILE A 221 -20.81 -23.17 14.37
CA ILE A 221 -19.79 -23.27 13.34
C ILE A 221 -19.03 -21.95 13.30
N SER A 222 -17.84 -21.91 13.86
CA SER A 222 -16.97 -20.73 13.77
C SER A 222 -16.20 -20.77 12.42
N LEU A 223 -16.40 -19.75 11.60
CA LEU A 223 -15.71 -19.58 10.33
C LEU A 223 -14.55 -18.59 10.53
N GLU A 224 -13.35 -19.11 10.58
CA GLU A 224 -12.15 -18.26 10.66
C GLU A 224 -11.76 -17.68 9.28
N PRO A 225 -11.05 -16.51 9.29
CA PRO A 225 -10.47 -15.97 8.07
C PRO A 225 -9.55 -16.96 7.39
N ASP A 226 -9.86 -17.33 6.16
CA ASP A 226 -9.07 -18.25 5.34
C ASP A 226 -7.78 -17.56 4.83
N TRP A 227 -6.93 -18.33 4.13
CA TRP A 227 -5.67 -17.83 3.59
C TRP A 227 -5.89 -16.66 2.60
N ARG A 228 -7.00 -16.63 1.87
CA ARG A 228 -7.36 -15.56 0.93
C ARG A 228 -7.65 -14.26 1.66
N THR A 229 -8.45 -14.32 2.72
CA THR A 229 -8.74 -13.16 3.58
C THR A 229 -7.46 -12.61 4.20
N ARG A 230 -6.59 -13.50 4.71
CA ARG A 230 -5.31 -13.10 5.29
C ARG A 230 -4.39 -12.45 4.26
N LEU A 231 -4.30 -13.02 3.06
CA LEU A 231 -3.53 -12.44 1.96
C LEU A 231 -4.08 -11.06 1.56
N LEU A 232 -5.40 -10.96 1.40
CA LEU A 232 -6.05 -9.70 1.06
C LEU A 232 -5.83 -8.64 2.14
N ALA A 233 -5.90 -9.01 3.42
CA ALA A 233 -5.62 -8.12 4.54
C ALA A 233 -4.18 -7.58 4.52
N VAL A 234 -3.21 -8.42 4.16
CA VAL A 234 -1.80 -8.00 4.00
C VAL A 234 -1.65 -7.06 2.80
N ILE A 235 -2.19 -7.43 1.64
CA ILE A 235 -2.05 -6.64 0.41
C ILE A 235 -2.76 -5.28 0.54
N THR A 236 -3.95 -5.23 1.15
CA THR A 236 -4.71 -3.98 1.34
C THR A 236 -4.26 -3.16 2.54
N ASN A 237 -3.16 -3.55 3.19
CA ASN A 237 -2.51 -2.69 4.17
C ASN A 237 -1.77 -1.55 3.45
N PRO A 238 -2.03 -0.26 3.78
CA PRO A 238 -1.40 0.88 3.10
C PRO A 238 0.11 0.85 3.09
N SER A 239 0.72 0.46 4.21
CA SER A 239 2.18 0.36 4.33
C SER A 239 2.75 -0.73 3.41
N VAL A 240 2.07 -1.88 3.31
CA VAL A 240 2.47 -2.97 2.41
C VAL A 240 2.28 -2.54 0.95
N ALA A 241 1.18 -1.87 0.61
CA ALA A 241 0.94 -1.36 -0.72
C ALA A 241 2.05 -0.38 -1.17
N LEU A 242 2.49 0.52 -0.28
CA LEU A 242 3.60 1.44 -0.56
C LEU A 242 4.92 0.67 -0.76
N ILE A 243 5.24 -0.30 0.09
CA ILE A 243 6.43 -1.14 -0.05
C ILE A 243 6.41 -1.92 -1.36
N LEU A 244 5.29 -2.56 -1.70
CA LEU A 244 5.13 -3.29 -2.97
C LEU A 244 5.31 -2.37 -4.18
N MET A 245 4.77 -1.16 -4.12
CA MET A 245 4.95 -0.14 -5.17
C MET A 245 6.43 0.21 -5.35
N MET A 246 7.15 0.41 -4.25
CA MET A 246 8.58 0.72 -4.27
C MET A 246 9.40 -0.44 -4.85
N ILE A 247 9.18 -1.67 -4.38
CA ILE A 247 9.84 -2.87 -4.91
C ILE A 247 9.52 -3.02 -6.41
N GLY A 248 8.25 -2.77 -6.79
CA GLY A 248 7.81 -2.84 -8.16
C GLY A 248 8.55 -1.87 -9.08
N ILE A 249 8.58 -0.60 -8.71
CA ILE A 249 9.24 0.46 -9.50
C ILE A 249 10.75 0.21 -9.59
N TYR A 250 11.41 -0.03 -8.45
CA TYR A 250 12.86 -0.24 -8.45
C TYR A 250 13.27 -1.56 -9.12
N GLY A 251 12.47 -2.62 -8.98
CA GLY A 251 12.70 -3.88 -9.68
C GLY A 251 12.68 -3.71 -11.19
N LEU A 252 11.72 -2.96 -11.71
CA LEU A 252 11.64 -2.63 -13.14
C LEU A 252 12.79 -1.73 -13.59
N ILE A 253 13.12 -0.68 -12.82
CA ILE A 253 14.27 0.21 -13.14
C ILE A 253 15.57 -0.61 -13.18
N PHE A 254 15.77 -1.51 -12.23
CA PHE A 254 16.96 -2.37 -12.18
C PHE A 254 17.07 -3.28 -13.41
N GLU A 255 15.96 -3.94 -13.79
CA GLU A 255 15.95 -4.82 -14.97
C GLU A 255 16.20 -4.06 -16.27
N PHE A 256 15.57 -2.88 -16.44
CA PHE A 256 15.83 -2.04 -17.63
C PHE A 256 17.26 -1.49 -17.68
N SER A 257 17.87 -1.27 -16.51
CA SER A 257 19.26 -0.80 -16.43
C SER A 257 20.29 -1.90 -16.65
N ASN A 258 19.94 -3.15 -16.32
CA ASN A 258 20.83 -4.33 -16.44
C ASN A 258 20.02 -5.52 -16.98
N PRO A 259 19.65 -5.51 -18.26
CA PRO A 259 18.86 -6.57 -18.85
C PRO A 259 19.64 -7.89 -18.86
N GLY A 260 18.99 -8.98 -18.45
CA GLY A 260 19.56 -10.32 -18.54
C GLY A 260 19.19 -11.30 -17.44
N SER A 261 18.82 -10.84 -16.23
CA SER A 261 18.40 -11.75 -15.16
C SER A 261 16.91 -12.11 -15.25
N GLY A 262 16.08 -11.20 -15.73
CA GLY A 262 14.62 -11.31 -15.75
C GLY A 262 13.97 -11.28 -14.37
N VAL A 263 14.75 -11.48 -13.31
CA VAL A 263 14.23 -11.60 -11.93
C VAL A 263 13.68 -10.28 -11.44
N GLY A 264 14.41 -9.18 -11.64
CA GLY A 264 13.98 -7.84 -11.25
C GLY A 264 12.71 -7.41 -11.99
N GLY A 265 12.62 -7.71 -13.28
CA GLY A 265 11.45 -7.42 -14.11
C GLY A 265 10.20 -8.19 -13.68
N VAL A 266 10.33 -9.50 -13.50
CA VAL A 266 9.18 -10.36 -13.11
C VAL A 266 8.69 -10.03 -11.71
N LEU A 267 9.57 -10.00 -10.72
CA LEU A 267 9.19 -9.66 -9.34
C LEU A 267 8.69 -8.22 -9.24
N GLY A 268 9.35 -7.30 -9.95
CA GLY A 268 8.93 -5.90 -10.00
C GLY A 268 7.53 -5.72 -10.58
N ALA A 269 7.23 -6.39 -11.70
CA ALA A 269 5.91 -6.34 -12.32
C ALA A 269 4.83 -6.93 -11.41
N ILE A 270 5.08 -8.07 -10.77
CA ILE A 270 4.13 -8.69 -9.84
C ILE A 270 3.87 -7.76 -8.66
N CYS A 271 4.91 -7.22 -8.02
CA CYS A 271 4.76 -6.30 -6.89
C CYS A 271 4.00 -5.03 -7.29
N LEU A 272 4.27 -4.47 -8.46
CA LEU A 272 3.59 -3.28 -8.94
C LEU A 272 2.09 -3.54 -9.22
N LEU A 273 1.75 -4.66 -9.85
CA LEU A 273 0.36 -5.04 -10.09
C LEU A 273 -0.40 -5.28 -8.77
N LEU A 274 0.24 -5.93 -7.79
CA LEU A 274 -0.35 -6.10 -6.46
C LEU A 274 -0.53 -4.77 -5.74
N ALA A 275 0.43 -3.85 -5.84
CA ALA A 275 0.30 -2.50 -5.29
C ALA A 275 -0.84 -1.72 -5.95
N LEU A 276 -0.98 -1.76 -7.27
CA LEU A 276 -2.08 -1.11 -8.00
C LEU A 276 -3.43 -1.70 -7.60
N TYR A 277 -3.52 -3.01 -7.46
CA TYR A 277 -4.73 -3.67 -6.97
C TYR A 277 -5.09 -3.22 -5.55
N ALA A 278 -4.11 -3.15 -4.64
CA ALA A 278 -4.31 -2.64 -3.29
C ALA A 278 -4.80 -1.18 -3.29
N LEU A 279 -4.16 -0.31 -4.08
CA LEU A 279 -4.52 1.10 -4.20
C LEU A 279 -5.92 1.30 -4.78
N GLN A 280 -6.39 0.41 -5.66
CA GLN A 280 -7.76 0.46 -6.19
C GLN A 280 -8.81 0.22 -5.09
N LEU A 281 -8.49 -0.58 -4.07
CA LEU A 281 -9.38 -0.92 -2.97
C LEU A 281 -9.30 0.07 -1.79
N LEU A 282 -8.27 0.91 -1.77
CA LEU A 282 -8.02 1.91 -0.73
C LEU A 282 -8.45 3.31 -1.20
N PRO A 283 -8.79 4.22 -0.28
CA PRO A 283 -9.04 5.61 -0.61
C PRO A 283 -7.70 6.33 -0.90
N VAL A 284 -7.33 6.39 -2.16
CA VAL A 284 -6.04 6.93 -2.61
C VAL A 284 -6.18 8.33 -3.14
N ASN A 285 -5.27 9.21 -2.71
CA ASN A 285 -5.08 10.51 -3.33
C ASN A 285 -4.10 10.40 -4.51
N TYR A 286 -4.63 10.57 -5.73
CA TYR A 286 -3.81 10.47 -6.95
C TYR A 286 -2.72 11.54 -7.05
N ALA A 287 -2.90 12.72 -6.42
CA ALA A 287 -1.85 13.73 -6.36
C ALA A 287 -0.67 13.24 -5.50
N GLY A 288 -0.95 12.52 -4.40
CA GLY A 288 0.08 11.87 -3.59
C GLY A 288 0.85 10.82 -4.39
N ALA A 289 0.15 9.97 -5.14
CA ALA A 289 0.79 9.00 -6.02
C ALA A 289 1.67 9.66 -7.09
N ALA A 290 1.18 10.73 -7.72
CA ALA A 290 1.95 11.50 -8.70
C ALA A 290 3.20 12.15 -8.09
N LEU A 291 3.11 12.68 -6.86
CA LEU A 291 4.26 13.26 -6.15
C LEU A 291 5.30 12.20 -5.80
N ILE A 292 4.91 10.99 -5.42
CA ILE A 292 5.83 9.88 -5.19
C ILE A 292 6.60 9.54 -6.48
N LEU A 293 5.88 9.39 -7.60
CA LEU A 293 6.50 9.10 -8.90
C LEU A 293 7.44 10.22 -9.35
N LEU A 294 7.03 11.49 -9.17
CA LEU A 294 7.86 12.65 -9.45
C LEU A 294 9.11 12.67 -8.55
N GLY A 295 8.96 12.36 -7.27
CA GLY A 295 10.07 12.27 -6.33
C GLY A 295 11.11 11.22 -6.76
N ILE A 296 10.66 10.03 -7.16
CA ILE A 296 11.52 8.96 -7.69
C ILE A 296 12.20 9.43 -8.99
N ALA A 297 11.44 10.08 -9.89
CA ALA A 297 11.99 10.60 -11.13
C ALA A 297 13.07 11.67 -10.91
N PHE A 298 12.88 12.59 -9.96
CA PHE A 298 13.87 13.60 -9.60
C PHE A 298 15.13 12.98 -8.98
N MET A 299 14.95 12.03 -8.05
CA MET A 299 16.09 11.30 -7.47
C MET A 299 16.87 10.54 -8.57
N ALA A 300 16.17 9.91 -9.52
CA ALA A 300 16.80 9.23 -10.64
C ALA A 300 17.49 10.21 -11.59
N ALA A 301 16.87 11.36 -11.87
CA ALA A 301 17.42 12.40 -12.74
C ALA A 301 18.71 13.02 -12.17
N GLU A 302 18.80 13.23 -10.85
CA GLU A 302 20.05 13.71 -10.20
C GLU A 302 21.24 12.80 -10.53
N ALA A 303 20.99 11.53 -10.75
CA ALA A 303 21.97 10.53 -11.12
C ALA A 303 22.64 10.80 -12.46
N PHE A 304 21.88 11.31 -13.41
CA PHE A 304 22.31 11.52 -14.79
C PHE A 304 22.64 13.00 -15.09
N LEU A 305 22.00 13.90 -14.36
CA LEU A 305 22.09 15.35 -14.48
C LEU A 305 22.51 15.96 -13.12
N PRO A 306 23.80 15.96 -12.78
CA PRO A 306 24.24 16.41 -11.47
C PRO A 306 23.89 17.89 -11.27
N SER A 307 22.89 18.14 -10.42
CA SER A 307 22.35 19.46 -10.08
C SER A 307 22.79 19.94 -8.69
N PHE A 308 23.96 19.48 -8.22
CA PHE A 308 24.47 19.77 -6.87
C PHE A 308 23.53 19.38 -5.72
N GLY A 309 22.72 18.33 -5.93
CA GLY A 309 21.80 17.79 -4.93
C GLY A 309 20.39 18.42 -4.95
N VAL A 310 20.12 19.41 -5.78
CA VAL A 310 18.81 20.09 -5.83
C VAL A 310 17.69 19.12 -6.23
N LEU A 311 17.90 18.35 -7.29
CA LEU A 311 16.93 17.33 -7.73
C LEU A 311 16.82 16.18 -6.72
N GLY A 312 17.92 15.78 -6.09
CA GLY A 312 17.92 14.72 -5.07
C GLY A 312 17.14 15.10 -3.83
N ILE A 313 17.41 16.28 -3.26
CA ILE A 313 16.70 16.80 -2.08
C ILE A 313 15.23 17.08 -2.43
N GLY A 314 14.96 17.71 -3.57
CA GLY A 314 13.62 17.95 -4.07
C GLY A 314 12.85 16.64 -4.31
N GLY A 315 13.52 15.62 -4.81
CA GLY A 315 12.97 14.27 -5.01
C GLY A 315 12.58 13.59 -3.70
N VAL A 316 13.46 13.65 -2.68
CA VAL A 316 13.15 13.14 -1.33
C VAL A 316 11.96 13.89 -0.73
N ALA A 317 11.95 15.22 -0.82
CA ALA A 317 10.85 16.01 -0.33
C ALA A 317 9.53 15.68 -1.04
N ALA A 318 9.52 15.62 -2.36
CA ALA A 318 8.33 15.23 -3.15
C ALA A 318 7.85 13.82 -2.79
N PHE A 319 8.75 12.85 -2.61
CA PHE A 319 8.42 11.51 -2.18
C PHE A 319 7.76 11.49 -0.79
N VAL A 320 8.34 12.17 0.19
CA VAL A 320 7.81 12.23 1.56
C VAL A 320 6.43 12.88 1.59
N PHE A 321 6.28 14.05 0.97
CA PHE A 321 4.98 14.72 0.87
C PHE A 321 3.95 13.88 0.11
N GLY A 322 4.36 13.25 -0.98
CA GLY A 322 3.51 12.34 -1.75
C GLY A 322 3.02 11.15 -0.92
N ALA A 323 3.91 10.52 -0.14
CA ALA A 323 3.56 9.40 0.71
C ALA A 323 2.67 9.81 1.90
N LEU A 324 2.84 11.01 2.44
CA LEU A 324 1.96 11.57 3.48
C LEU A 324 0.55 11.82 2.94
N ILE A 325 0.44 12.33 1.71
CA ILE A 325 -0.85 12.66 1.08
C ILE A 325 -1.49 11.43 0.43
N LEU A 326 -0.71 10.39 0.11
CA LEU A 326 -1.19 9.21 -0.65
C LEU A 326 -2.41 8.56 -0.01
N ILE A 327 -2.37 8.36 1.30
CA ILE A 327 -3.48 7.87 2.09
C ILE A 327 -3.59 8.81 3.29
N ASP A 328 -4.19 9.96 3.05
CA ASP A 328 -4.53 10.93 4.07
C ASP A 328 -5.88 10.54 4.66
N THR A 329 -5.86 9.81 5.77
CA THR A 329 -7.04 9.33 6.45
C THR A 329 -6.85 9.33 7.96
N GLU A 330 -7.84 9.82 8.68
CA GLU A 330 -7.95 9.71 10.14
C GLU A 330 -8.52 8.34 10.57
N VAL A 331 -8.86 7.47 9.62
CA VAL A 331 -9.39 6.14 9.91
C VAL A 331 -8.31 5.30 10.59
N PRO A 332 -8.53 4.83 11.83
CA PRO A 332 -7.53 4.05 12.54
C PRO A 332 -7.13 2.79 11.78
N GLY A 333 -5.81 2.56 11.66
CA GLY A 333 -5.25 1.38 10.97
C GLY A 333 -5.04 1.54 9.47
N PHE A 334 -5.43 2.67 8.85
CA PHE A 334 -5.22 2.93 7.42
C PHE A 334 -4.20 4.04 7.12
N GLY A 335 -3.60 4.66 8.12
CA GLY A 335 -2.49 5.61 7.93
C GLY A 335 -1.14 4.91 7.68
N ILE A 336 -0.25 5.59 6.96
CA ILE A 336 1.14 5.13 6.78
C ILE A 336 2.01 5.78 7.87
N PRO A 337 2.71 5.01 8.72
CA PRO A 337 3.57 5.57 9.75
C PRO A 337 4.69 6.44 9.17
N LEU A 338 4.90 7.63 9.72
CA LEU A 338 5.94 8.57 9.28
C LEU A 338 7.33 7.92 9.27
N GLY A 339 7.64 7.07 10.26
CA GLY A 339 8.90 6.35 10.31
C GLY A 339 9.14 5.45 9.10
N LEU A 340 8.09 4.80 8.58
CA LEU A 340 8.17 4.00 7.37
C LEU A 340 8.41 4.88 6.14
N ILE A 341 7.71 6.01 6.03
CA ILE A 341 7.88 6.95 4.91
C ILE A 341 9.33 7.45 4.85
N VAL A 342 9.87 7.89 5.98
CA VAL A 342 11.26 8.37 6.08
C VAL A 342 12.25 7.25 5.76
N ALA A 343 12.03 6.04 6.28
CA ALA A 343 12.89 4.90 5.99
C ALA A 343 12.90 4.55 4.48
N LEU A 344 11.73 4.56 3.84
CA LEU A 344 11.62 4.32 2.40
C LEU A 344 12.26 5.45 1.57
N ALA A 345 12.10 6.71 1.97
CA ALA A 345 12.73 7.84 1.30
C ALA A 345 14.26 7.76 1.37
N LEU A 346 14.81 7.48 2.55
CA LEU A 346 16.26 7.33 2.74
C LEU A 346 16.82 6.11 2.00
N SER A 347 16.13 4.97 2.06
CA SER A 347 16.55 3.78 1.32
C SER A 347 16.51 3.99 -0.20
N SER A 348 15.53 4.74 -0.69
CA SER A 348 15.42 5.13 -2.10
C SER A 348 16.58 6.02 -2.53
N ALA A 349 16.88 7.05 -1.76
CA ALA A 349 18.00 7.94 -2.03
C ALA A 349 19.33 7.18 -2.01
N LEU A 350 19.53 6.30 -1.00
CA LEU A 350 20.74 5.47 -0.92
C LEU A 350 20.88 4.51 -2.10
N LEU A 351 19.77 3.83 -2.49
CA LEU A 351 19.77 2.90 -3.62
C LEU A 351 20.16 3.62 -4.91
N ILE A 352 19.60 4.78 -5.16
CA ILE A 352 19.89 5.59 -6.34
C ILE A 352 21.35 6.03 -6.33
N LEU A 353 21.88 6.52 -5.21
CA LEU A 353 23.29 6.89 -5.09
C LEU A 353 24.23 5.70 -5.35
N LEU A 354 23.89 4.50 -4.88
CA LEU A 354 24.65 3.29 -5.13
C LEU A 354 24.64 2.89 -6.62
N VAL A 355 23.46 2.88 -7.25
CA VAL A 355 23.32 2.54 -8.68
C VAL A 355 24.11 3.52 -9.55
N VAL A 356 24.01 4.81 -9.24
CA VAL A 356 24.78 5.86 -9.93
C VAL A 356 26.27 5.70 -9.73
N GLY A 357 26.69 5.48 -8.48
CA GLY A 357 28.09 5.25 -8.16
C GLY A 357 28.68 4.06 -8.95
N MET A 358 27.89 2.98 -9.09
CA MET A 358 28.27 1.83 -9.91
C MET A 358 28.31 2.17 -11.41
N ALA A 359 27.31 2.87 -11.93
CA ALA A 359 27.25 3.27 -13.33
C ALA A 359 28.41 4.20 -13.73
N LEU A 360 28.74 5.19 -12.86
CA LEU A 360 29.87 6.09 -13.06
C LEU A 360 31.21 5.34 -13.00
N ARG A 361 31.36 4.38 -12.09
CA ARG A 361 32.55 3.53 -12.03
C ARG A 361 32.69 2.65 -13.28
N ALA A 362 31.60 2.09 -13.78
CA ALA A 362 31.58 1.30 -14.99
C ALA A 362 31.97 2.14 -16.22
N ARG A 363 31.51 3.38 -16.32
CA ARG A 363 31.91 4.31 -17.40
C ARG A 363 33.38 4.74 -17.32
N ARG A 364 33.96 4.81 -16.12
CA ARG A 364 35.38 5.17 -15.91
C ARG A 364 36.33 3.99 -16.11
N ARG A 365 35.86 2.74 -16.30
CA ARG A 365 36.73 1.64 -16.69
C ARG A 365 37.25 1.92 -18.10
N LEU A 366 38.57 2.13 -18.18
CA LEU A 366 39.31 2.23 -19.47
C LEU A 366 38.87 1.04 -20.34
N GLN A 367 38.41 1.33 -21.54
CA GLN A 367 38.20 0.28 -22.53
C GLN A 367 39.57 -0.36 -22.82
N VAL A 368 39.76 -1.59 -22.34
CA VAL A 368 40.97 -2.36 -22.54
C VAL A 368 41.02 -2.96 -23.98
N SER A 369 39.92 -2.83 -24.72
CA SER A 369 39.83 -3.26 -26.13
C SER A 369 39.86 -2.03 -27.04
N GLY A 370 40.94 -1.85 -27.72
CA GLY A 370 41.19 -0.78 -28.69
C GLY A 370 42.68 -0.58 -28.96
N ASP A 371 43.02 0.35 -29.82
CA ASP A 371 44.40 0.62 -30.24
C ASP A 371 45.31 1.18 -29.13
N THR A 372 44.74 1.59 -27.98
CA THR A 372 45.46 2.22 -26.86
C THR A 372 46.60 1.36 -26.27
N PRO A 373 46.48 0.03 -26.13
CA PRO A 373 47.63 -0.77 -25.70
C PRO A 373 48.67 -1.05 -26.75
N LEU A 374 48.39 -0.77 -28.04
CA LEU A 374 49.33 -0.96 -29.15
C LEU A 374 50.19 0.26 -29.34
N LEU A 375 49.63 1.46 -29.20
CA LEU A 375 50.33 2.73 -29.40
C LEU A 375 51.36 2.97 -28.29
N GLY A 376 52.56 3.36 -28.68
CA GLY A 376 53.68 3.59 -27.77
C GLY A 376 54.45 2.34 -27.36
N SER A 377 54.01 1.13 -27.78
CA SER A 377 54.73 -0.11 -27.49
C SER A 377 56.06 -0.17 -28.21
N LEU A 378 57.12 -0.58 -27.48
CA LEU A 378 58.43 -0.90 -28.08
C LEU A 378 58.42 -2.36 -28.49
N VAL A 379 58.65 -2.61 -29.75
CA VAL A 379 58.67 -3.96 -30.36
C VAL A 379 59.89 -4.15 -31.22
N GLN A 380 60.33 -5.41 -31.42
CA GLN A 380 61.48 -5.75 -32.23
C GLN A 380 61.01 -6.23 -33.59
N VAL A 381 61.67 -5.72 -34.65
CA VAL A 381 61.42 -6.16 -36.04
C VAL A 381 61.93 -7.59 -36.23
N GLN A 382 61.00 -8.52 -36.50
CA GLN A 382 61.32 -9.93 -36.72
C GLN A 382 61.83 -10.21 -38.14
N ALA A 383 61.24 -9.58 -39.14
CA ALA A 383 61.62 -9.75 -40.56
C ALA A 383 61.25 -8.46 -41.28
N VAL A 384 62.12 -8.13 -42.32
CA VAL A 384 61.87 -7.03 -43.25
C VAL A 384 61.40 -7.63 -44.56
N GLN A 385 60.55 -6.94 -45.30
CA GLN A 385 59.95 -7.39 -46.53
C GLN A 385 61.03 -7.28 -47.66
N ALA A 386 61.13 -8.30 -48.46
CA ALA A 386 62.24 -8.34 -49.50
C ALA A 386 62.07 -7.21 -50.52
N ASP A 387 60.86 -6.79 -50.83
CA ASP A 387 60.56 -5.83 -51.89
C ASP A 387 60.41 -4.37 -51.36
N ASP A 388 60.31 -4.20 -50.03
CA ASP A 388 60.22 -2.87 -49.41
C ASP A 388 60.98 -2.83 -48.07
N PRO A 389 62.14 -2.18 -48.02
CA PRO A 389 62.96 -2.08 -46.81
C PRO A 389 62.29 -1.26 -45.67
N ARG A 390 61.22 -0.57 -45.97
CA ARG A 390 60.42 0.21 -44.95
C ARG A 390 59.25 -0.56 -44.38
N ALA A 391 58.97 -1.78 -44.88
CA ALA A 391 57.92 -2.66 -44.41
C ALA A 391 58.50 -3.90 -43.75
N GLY A 392 57.87 -4.38 -42.68
CA GLY A 392 58.35 -5.54 -41.95
C GLY A 392 57.27 -6.18 -41.11
N TRP A 393 57.69 -7.07 -40.21
CA TRP A 393 56.80 -7.79 -39.29
C TRP A 393 57.38 -7.71 -37.90
N VAL A 394 56.47 -7.47 -36.96
CA VAL A 394 56.74 -7.49 -35.50
C VAL A 394 55.80 -8.43 -34.79
N ALA A 395 56.21 -8.95 -33.63
CA ALA A 395 55.33 -9.64 -32.71
C ALA A 395 54.88 -8.66 -31.60
N LEU A 396 53.59 -8.51 -31.44
CA LEU A 396 53.03 -7.66 -30.41
C LEU A 396 51.80 -8.35 -29.80
N GLN A 397 51.81 -8.53 -28.48
CA GLN A 397 50.76 -9.22 -27.73
C GLN A 397 50.44 -10.65 -28.22
N GLY A 398 51.43 -11.37 -28.71
CA GLY A 398 51.28 -12.75 -29.21
C GLY A 398 50.76 -12.86 -30.64
N GLU A 399 50.50 -11.75 -31.32
CA GLU A 399 50.09 -11.68 -32.72
C GLU A 399 51.20 -11.11 -33.58
N ARG A 400 51.22 -11.51 -34.85
CA ARG A 400 52.16 -11.03 -35.84
C ARG A 400 51.55 -9.87 -36.63
N TRP A 401 52.16 -8.68 -36.50
CA TRP A 401 51.70 -7.46 -37.14
C TRP A 401 52.55 -7.00 -38.21
N GLN A 402 52.01 -6.53 -39.32
CA GLN A 402 52.77 -5.87 -40.40
C GLN A 402 53.05 -4.42 -39.94
N VAL A 403 54.28 -3.98 -40.15
CA VAL A 403 54.72 -2.63 -39.79
C VAL A 403 55.22 -1.87 -41.02
N ARG A 404 55.00 -0.55 -40.95
CA ARG A 404 55.57 0.39 -41.93
C ARG A 404 56.27 1.50 -41.16
N SER A 405 57.49 1.85 -41.68
CA SER A 405 58.32 2.95 -41.15
C SER A 405 58.60 3.99 -42.21
N SER A 406 58.89 5.23 -41.79
CA SER A 406 59.42 6.28 -42.65
C SER A 406 60.90 6.00 -43.06
N GLU A 407 61.61 5.21 -42.26
CA GLU A 407 63.02 4.86 -42.43
C GLU A 407 63.17 3.35 -42.73
N PRO A 408 64.29 2.94 -43.44
CA PRO A 408 64.55 1.53 -43.64
C PRO A 408 64.69 0.76 -42.33
N LEU A 409 64.02 -0.40 -42.24
CA LEU A 409 64.03 -1.29 -41.07
C LEU A 409 65.13 -2.34 -41.21
N GLN A 410 65.69 -2.79 -40.09
CA GLN A 410 66.58 -3.92 -39.98
C GLN A 410 66.01 -5.01 -39.05
N PRO A 411 66.21 -6.29 -39.38
CA PRO A 411 65.85 -7.36 -38.50
C PRO A 411 66.56 -7.20 -37.15
N GLY A 412 65.80 -7.36 -36.03
CA GLY A 412 66.34 -7.17 -34.70
C GLY A 412 66.29 -5.74 -34.17
N GLN A 413 65.93 -4.74 -34.99
CA GLN A 413 65.84 -3.34 -34.60
C GLN A 413 64.63 -3.07 -33.73
N GLN A 414 64.78 -2.26 -32.66
CA GLN A 414 63.67 -1.81 -31.84
C GLN A 414 62.93 -0.63 -32.49
N VAL A 415 61.62 -0.74 -32.57
CA VAL A 415 60.75 0.28 -33.13
C VAL A 415 59.59 0.57 -32.12
N GLN A 416 59.13 1.81 -32.14
CA GLN A 416 57.98 2.22 -31.35
C GLN A 416 56.73 2.40 -32.23
N VAL A 417 55.63 1.81 -31.82
CA VAL A 417 54.35 1.93 -32.54
C VAL A 417 53.78 3.34 -32.32
N THR A 418 53.58 4.08 -33.44
CA THR A 418 53.06 5.46 -33.42
C THR A 418 51.64 5.58 -33.94
N GLY A 419 51.19 4.59 -34.74
CA GLY A 419 49.85 4.60 -35.33
C GLY A 419 49.40 3.20 -35.76
N ARG A 420 48.08 3.09 -36.04
CA ARG A 420 47.51 1.88 -36.62
C ARG A 420 46.54 2.23 -37.76
N GLN A 421 46.68 1.54 -38.86
CA GLN A 421 45.77 1.63 -40.02
C GLN A 421 45.26 0.22 -40.36
N GLY A 422 44.15 -0.20 -39.75
CA GLY A 422 43.60 -1.54 -39.89
C GLY A 422 44.54 -2.61 -39.30
N VAL A 423 45.18 -3.45 -40.14
CA VAL A 423 46.13 -4.51 -39.72
C VAL A 423 47.59 -4.06 -39.84
N LEU A 424 47.86 -2.84 -40.26
CA LEU A 424 49.17 -2.25 -40.42
C LEU A 424 49.50 -1.30 -39.27
N LEU A 425 50.69 -1.43 -38.67
CA LEU A 425 51.16 -0.52 -37.63
C LEU A 425 52.19 0.46 -38.24
N ASP A 426 52.02 1.74 -38.00
CA ASP A 426 53.00 2.75 -38.29
C ASP A 426 54.02 2.79 -37.14
N VAL A 427 55.29 2.68 -37.44
CA VAL A 427 56.39 2.61 -36.47
C VAL A 427 57.51 3.61 -36.78
N ILE A 428 58.19 4.06 -35.75
CA ILE A 428 59.44 4.84 -35.85
C ILE A 428 60.54 4.06 -35.17
N VAL A 429 61.74 4.26 -35.65
CA VAL A 429 62.98 3.67 -35.06
C VAL A 429 63.17 4.27 -33.67
N ALA A 430 63.17 3.42 -32.62
CA ALA A 430 63.47 3.87 -31.27
C ALA A 430 64.99 4.26 -31.22
N ASN A 431 65.27 5.56 -31.13
CA ASN A 431 66.59 6.03 -30.83
C ASN A 431 67.07 5.49 -29.49
N GLN A 432 68.05 4.63 -29.43
CA GLN A 432 68.73 4.29 -28.20
C GLN A 432 69.37 5.57 -27.65
N PRO A 433 69.21 5.90 -26.33
CA PRO A 433 70.02 6.94 -25.73
C PRO A 433 71.52 6.50 -25.86
N PRO A 434 72.42 7.41 -26.11
CA PRO A 434 73.85 7.09 -26.15
C PRO A 434 74.30 6.49 -24.83
N SER A 435 75.01 5.33 -24.93
CA SER A 435 75.61 4.56 -23.87
C SER A 435 76.50 5.38 -22.90
#